data_616e3290a7fc68a5c7109e10ee5f9ea3
#
_entry.id   616e3290a7fc68a5c7109e10ee5f9ea3
#
_cell.length_a   1.000
_cell.length_b   1.000
_cell.length_c   1.000
_cell.angle_alpha   90.00
_cell.angle_beta   90.00
_cell.angle_gamma   90.00
#
_symmetry.space_group_name_H-M   'P 1'
#
loop_
_entity.id
_entity.type
_entity.pdbx_description
1 polymer ?
#
loop_
_entity_poly.entity_id
_entity_poly.type
_entity_poly.pdbx_seq_one_letter_code
_entity_poly.pdbx_strand_id
1 'polypeptide(L)'
;MKIFPKVFMSHQKQTIYLQTDSLCEDVQIKVQEMEQYSIPHTPAYRIDEEERYAYFPMCKEKEGVFSFAFDFKQEQRYSVKIKIADEIVLSTYVYAADEDLLALKPYKGDTHLHTNGSDGAYSPFETSCYYREAGYDFIAITDHHNMSPSQEGKAAMEPLTSLFTVFVAEEIHNKGMGYFHIINFDGKKSINVPILAEPERIEEEVQKVLSSRDFSGAADPYACAYRIYVAEEIRKCGGLAIMAHPFWECYGEYNMQTEDIRYLWKNGCFDALEVLAGCDRADVGNNLQQALWADMRAEGITIPVVGASDCHDVRLDDFLFNRQFTLVFAADVEDIKRAIKQERAVAVLRRGEESHFVFGKFRYVKYARFILEEYAPTHDALSKKHAEALLEAGNTGNQRTQSICDTEAALLSYEKEFFTQA
;
A
#
# COMPACT_ATOMS: atom_id res chain seq x y z
N MET A 1 2.89 -15.94 24.00
CA MET A 1 2.02 -14.92 24.64
C MET A 1 1.56 -13.93 23.60
N LYS A 2 0.27 -13.63 23.50
CA LYS A 2 -0.29 -12.67 22.53
C LYS A 2 -1.50 -11.91 23.09
N ILE A 3 -1.69 -10.67 22.60
CA ILE A 3 -2.89 -9.85 22.84
C ILE A 3 -3.78 -9.88 21.61
N PHE A 4 -5.09 -9.97 21.84
CA PHE A 4 -6.11 -9.95 20.80
C PHE A 4 -7.45 -9.37 21.30
N PRO A 5 -8.28 -8.78 20.43
CA PRO A 5 -7.85 -8.31 19.14
C PRO A 5 -6.76 -7.23 19.29
N LYS A 6 -6.21 -6.78 18.16
CA LYS A 6 -5.24 -5.68 18.15
C LYS A 6 -5.87 -4.33 17.78
N VAL A 7 -7.05 -4.35 17.15
CA VAL A 7 -7.79 -3.16 16.75
C VAL A 7 -9.12 -3.09 17.51
N PHE A 8 -9.41 -1.95 18.08
CA PHE A 8 -10.59 -1.68 18.92
C PHE A 8 -11.38 -0.50 18.36
N MET A 9 -12.67 -0.40 18.72
CA MET A 9 -13.46 0.79 18.45
C MET A 9 -13.04 1.91 19.40
N SER A 10 -12.79 3.12 18.88
CA SER A 10 -12.60 4.32 19.69
C SER A 10 -13.88 4.76 20.41
N HIS A 11 -13.77 5.62 21.41
CA HIS A 11 -14.88 6.17 22.19
C HIS A 11 -15.76 5.12 22.87
N GLN A 12 -15.20 3.93 23.16
CA GLN A 12 -15.91 2.84 23.80
C GLN A 12 -15.02 2.09 24.80
N LYS A 13 -15.70 1.53 25.81
CA LYS A 13 -15.07 0.58 26.75
C LYS A 13 -15.12 -0.81 26.14
N GLN A 14 -13.96 -1.43 25.93
CA GLN A 14 -13.81 -2.74 25.30
C GLN A 14 -12.83 -3.62 26.07
N THR A 15 -12.84 -4.92 25.79
CA THR A 15 -12.01 -5.89 26.53
C THR A 15 -10.78 -6.29 25.72
N ILE A 16 -9.61 -6.13 26.32
CA ILE A 16 -8.33 -6.64 25.85
C ILE A 16 -8.16 -8.06 26.40
N TYR A 17 -7.87 -9.03 25.55
CA TYR A 17 -7.56 -10.39 25.96
C TYR A 17 -6.07 -10.67 25.81
N LEU A 18 -5.53 -11.40 26.77
CA LEU A 18 -4.19 -11.96 26.73
C LEU A 18 -4.29 -13.48 26.71
N GLN A 19 -3.64 -14.12 25.77
CA GLN A 19 -3.44 -15.57 25.73
C GLN A 19 -1.97 -15.91 26.01
N THR A 20 -1.75 -16.89 26.89
CA THR A 20 -0.43 -17.40 27.24
C THR A 20 -0.46 -18.90 27.49
N ASP A 21 0.63 -19.59 27.15
CA ASP A 21 0.84 -21.01 27.44
C ASP A 21 1.46 -21.24 28.83
N SER A 22 1.84 -20.16 29.52
CA SER A 22 2.43 -20.21 30.85
C SER A 22 1.37 -20.29 31.93
N LEU A 23 1.57 -21.16 32.91
CA LEU A 23 0.78 -21.18 34.14
C LEU A 23 1.22 -19.98 34.99
N CYS A 24 0.45 -18.92 34.99
CA CYS A 24 0.68 -17.72 35.78
C CYS A 24 -0.59 -17.29 36.49
N GLU A 25 -0.44 -16.65 37.67
CA GLU A 25 -1.58 -16.16 38.45
C GLU A 25 -1.64 -14.65 38.49
N ASP A 26 -0.56 -13.97 38.85
CA ASP A 26 -0.55 -12.52 39.02
C ASP A 26 -0.18 -11.79 37.71
N VAL A 27 -1.12 -11.71 36.77
CA VAL A 27 -0.95 -10.99 35.52
C VAL A 27 -1.46 -9.58 35.66
N GLN A 28 -0.62 -8.62 35.32
CA GLN A 28 -0.95 -7.20 35.34
C GLN A 28 -0.76 -6.59 33.97
N ILE A 29 -1.59 -5.61 33.63
CA ILE A 29 -1.57 -4.86 32.38
C ILE A 29 -1.41 -3.36 32.67
N LYS A 30 -0.64 -2.71 31.80
CA LYS A 30 -0.55 -1.27 31.70
C LYS A 30 -0.92 -0.86 30.28
N VAL A 31 -1.89 0.04 30.13
CA VAL A 31 -2.32 0.60 28.82
C VAL A 31 -2.09 2.10 28.85
N GLN A 32 -1.42 2.62 27.82
CA GLN A 32 -1.02 4.02 27.75
C GLN A 32 -1.36 4.61 26.38
N GLU A 33 -2.03 5.76 26.38
CA GLU A 33 -2.28 6.58 25.20
C GLU A 33 -0.97 7.15 24.67
N MET A 34 -0.72 7.02 23.34
CA MET A 34 0.51 7.54 22.73
C MET A 34 0.45 9.03 22.41
N GLU A 35 -0.74 9.58 22.20
CA GLU A 35 -0.95 11.01 21.89
C GLU A 35 -1.28 11.86 23.12
N GLN A 36 -1.18 11.29 24.32
CA GLN A 36 -1.37 12.05 25.55
C GLN A 36 -0.07 12.63 26.04
N TYR A 37 0.02 13.96 26.04
CA TYR A 37 1.13 14.69 26.61
C TYR A 37 0.77 15.13 28.05
N SER A 38 1.37 14.53 29.04
CA SER A 38 1.17 14.88 30.46
C SER A 38 2.49 14.95 31.21
N ILE A 39 3.52 15.62 30.66
CA ILE A 39 4.74 15.90 31.43
C ILE A 39 4.50 17.21 32.22
N PRO A 40 4.46 17.19 33.54
CA PRO A 40 4.59 18.41 34.32
C PRO A 40 5.88 19.12 33.92
N HIS A 41 5.92 20.45 33.95
CA HIS A 41 7.08 21.27 33.60
C HIS A 41 8.26 21.08 34.59
N THR A 42 8.69 19.86 34.81
CA THR A 42 9.91 19.55 35.56
C THR A 42 10.98 19.11 34.56
N PRO A 43 12.28 19.32 34.86
CA PRO A 43 13.36 18.80 34.00
C PRO A 43 13.35 17.27 34.01
N ALA A 44 12.45 16.69 33.27
CA ALA A 44 11.96 15.33 33.41
C ALA A 44 12.66 14.34 32.49
N TYR A 45 13.95 14.44 32.34
CA TYR A 45 14.75 13.34 31.76
C TYR A 45 14.86 12.12 32.69
N ARG A 46 14.15 12.12 33.82
CA ARG A 46 14.23 11.08 34.86
C ARG A 46 12.89 10.73 35.52
N ILE A 47 11.76 10.91 34.88
CA ILE A 47 10.54 10.26 35.37
C ILE A 47 10.62 8.81 34.92
N ASP A 48 10.74 7.92 35.89
CA ASP A 48 10.67 6.49 35.64
C ASP A 48 9.34 6.19 34.95
N GLU A 49 9.38 5.56 33.76
CA GLU A 49 8.16 5.20 32.99
C GLU A 49 7.17 4.40 33.86
N GLU A 50 7.69 3.69 34.87
CA GLU A 50 6.88 2.88 35.79
C GLU A 50 6.03 3.73 36.74
N GLU A 51 6.47 4.92 37.11
CA GLU A 51 5.72 5.80 38.06
C GLU A 51 4.56 6.53 37.36
N ARG A 52 4.55 6.61 36.06
CA ARG A 52 3.62 7.47 35.31
C ARG A 52 2.26 6.86 35.09
N TYR A 53 2.18 5.54 34.93
CA TYR A 53 0.95 4.80 34.68
C TYR A 53 0.91 3.55 35.52
N ALA A 54 -0.21 3.33 36.21
CA ALA A 54 -0.40 2.17 37.07
C ALA A 54 -0.54 0.88 36.23
N TYR A 55 -0.03 -0.21 36.77
CA TYR A 55 -0.40 -1.55 36.36
C TYR A 55 -1.70 -1.96 37.07
N PHE A 56 -2.58 -2.63 36.33
CA PHE A 56 -3.84 -3.13 36.84
C PHE A 56 -3.90 -4.64 36.74
N PRO A 57 -4.47 -5.35 37.72
CA PRO A 57 -4.64 -6.79 37.64
C PRO A 57 -5.57 -7.16 36.47
N MET A 58 -5.24 -8.21 35.72
CA MET A 58 -6.14 -8.80 34.75
C MET A 58 -7.03 -9.87 35.38
N CYS A 59 -8.26 -10.00 34.90
CA CYS A 59 -9.17 -11.06 35.30
C CYS A 59 -8.82 -12.37 34.59
N LYS A 60 -8.66 -13.46 35.32
CA LYS A 60 -8.47 -14.79 34.76
C LYS A 60 -9.80 -15.34 34.29
N GLU A 61 -10.00 -15.50 32.98
CA GLU A 61 -11.23 -16.06 32.38
C GLU A 61 -11.23 -17.58 32.37
N LYS A 62 -10.08 -18.16 32.01
CA LYS A 62 -9.80 -19.60 32.03
C LYS A 62 -8.28 -19.82 32.05
N GLU A 63 -7.83 -21.06 32.08
CA GLU A 63 -6.42 -21.36 32.02
C GLU A 63 -5.78 -20.76 30.76
N GLY A 64 -4.71 -19.98 30.96
CA GLY A 64 -3.97 -19.30 29.89
C GLY A 64 -4.69 -18.11 29.21
N VAL A 65 -5.89 -17.70 29.69
CA VAL A 65 -6.62 -16.55 29.13
C VAL A 65 -6.99 -15.55 30.22
N PHE A 66 -6.56 -14.30 30.01
CA PHE A 66 -6.84 -13.17 30.89
C PHE A 66 -7.52 -12.05 30.14
N SER A 67 -8.32 -11.23 30.85
CA SER A 67 -9.04 -10.09 30.27
C SER A 67 -8.84 -8.82 31.07
N PHE A 68 -8.95 -7.68 30.40
CA PHE A 68 -8.93 -6.36 30.99
C PHE A 68 -9.84 -5.41 30.21
N ALA A 69 -10.79 -4.78 30.89
CA ALA A 69 -11.68 -3.81 30.26
C ALA A 69 -11.04 -2.41 30.30
N PHE A 70 -10.83 -1.80 29.11
CA PHE A 70 -10.23 -0.49 28.93
C PHE A 70 -11.16 0.45 28.15
N ASP A 71 -11.14 1.75 28.51
CA ASP A 71 -11.91 2.81 27.86
C ASP A 71 -11.04 3.52 26.80
N PHE A 72 -11.23 3.13 25.53
CA PHE A 72 -10.51 3.71 24.39
C PHE A 72 -11.13 5.06 24.00
N LYS A 73 -10.48 6.16 24.35
CA LYS A 73 -11.04 7.52 24.22
C LYS A 73 -10.91 8.15 22.85
N GLN A 74 -9.84 7.83 22.10
CA GLN A 74 -9.50 8.50 20.83
C GLN A 74 -8.94 7.53 19.83
N GLU A 75 -9.09 7.84 18.54
CA GLU A 75 -8.44 7.13 17.44
C GLU A 75 -6.92 7.35 17.51
N GLN A 76 -6.21 6.38 18.02
CA GLN A 76 -4.76 6.40 18.16
C GLN A 76 -4.19 5.02 18.49
N ARG A 77 -2.88 4.94 18.51
CA ARG A 77 -2.11 3.82 19.03
C ARG A 77 -2.01 3.89 20.56
N TYR A 78 -2.13 2.75 21.22
CA TYR A 78 -1.95 2.58 22.64
C TYR A 78 -0.81 1.59 22.90
N SER A 79 0.13 1.96 23.79
CA SER A 79 1.16 1.03 24.27
C SER A 79 0.56 0.10 25.32
N VAL A 80 0.84 -1.18 25.22
CA VAL A 80 0.41 -2.21 26.17
C VAL A 80 1.62 -2.96 26.70
N LYS A 81 1.76 -2.98 28.01
CA LYS A 81 2.79 -3.78 28.70
C LYS A 81 2.12 -4.79 29.63
N ILE A 82 2.57 -6.03 29.58
CA ILE A 82 2.13 -7.11 30.49
C ILE A 82 3.27 -7.41 31.45
N LYS A 83 2.92 -7.48 32.75
CA LYS A 83 3.82 -7.78 33.84
C LYS A 83 3.35 -9.04 34.55
N ILE A 84 4.27 -9.95 34.84
CA ILE A 84 4.05 -11.16 35.61
C ILE A 84 5.19 -11.28 36.61
N ALA A 85 4.89 -11.46 37.90
CA ALA A 85 5.88 -11.59 38.97
C ALA A 85 6.96 -10.46 38.94
N ASP A 86 6.52 -9.23 38.75
CA ASP A 86 7.36 -8.03 38.67
C ASP A 86 8.27 -7.89 37.44
N GLU A 87 8.17 -8.79 36.45
CA GLU A 87 8.88 -8.69 35.18
C GLU A 87 7.96 -8.31 34.01
N ILE A 88 8.41 -7.39 33.15
CA ILE A 88 7.70 -7.08 31.89
C ILE A 88 7.97 -8.20 30.89
N VAL A 89 6.95 -9.02 30.61
CA VAL A 89 7.04 -10.21 29.76
C VAL A 89 6.55 -9.95 28.33
N LEU A 90 5.78 -8.87 28.12
CA LEU A 90 5.31 -8.47 26.80
C LEU A 90 5.20 -6.95 26.72
N SER A 91 5.73 -6.37 25.64
CA SER A 91 5.53 -4.98 25.25
C SER A 91 5.06 -4.96 23.80
N THR A 92 3.91 -4.34 23.54
CA THR A 92 3.27 -4.34 22.22
C THR A 92 2.34 -3.14 22.09
N TYR A 93 1.71 -3.00 20.94
CA TYR A 93 0.73 -1.94 20.70
C TYR A 93 -0.62 -2.51 20.29
N VAL A 94 -1.67 -1.73 20.59
CA VAL A 94 -3.01 -1.89 20.03
C VAL A 94 -3.45 -0.55 19.42
N TYR A 95 -4.45 -0.57 18.57
CA TYR A 95 -4.99 0.64 17.94
C TYR A 95 -6.48 0.77 18.24
N ALA A 96 -6.91 1.96 18.61
CA ALA A 96 -8.33 2.29 18.59
C ALA A 96 -8.64 3.06 17.32
N ALA A 97 -9.62 2.60 16.56
CA ALA A 97 -10.05 3.18 15.29
C ALA A 97 -11.49 3.66 15.38
N ASP A 98 -11.83 4.74 14.70
CA ASP A 98 -13.21 5.16 14.51
C ASP A 98 -13.93 4.19 13.56
N GLU A 99 -15.27 4.18 13.59
CA GLU A 99 -16.10 3.22 12.88
C GLU A 99 -15.78 3.11 11.38
N ASP A 100 -15.53 4.24 10.72
CA ASP A 100 -15.22 4.30 9.30
C ASP A 100 -13.85 3.67 8.95
N LEU A 101 -12.87 3.77 9.84
CA LEU A 101 -11.56 3.15 9.67
C LEU A 101 -11.59 1.67 10.07
N LEU A 102 -12.34 1.32 11.12
CA LEU A 102 -12.49 -0.06 11.58
C LEU A 102 -13.16 -0.96 10.52
N ALA A 103 -14.00 -0.37 9.65
CA ALA A 103 -14.65 -1.07 8.54
C ALA A 103 -13.69 -1.39 7.37
N LEU A 104 -12.45 -0.92 7.42
CA LEU A 104 -11.47 -1.07 6.34
C LEU A 104 -10.37 -2.07 6.70
N LYS A 105 -9.91 -2.82 5.68
CA LYS A 105 -8.76 -3.72 5.78
C LYS A 105 -7.55 -3.10 5.10
N PRO A 106 -6.33 -3.38 5.58
CA PRO A 106 -5.12 -3.02 4.88
C PRO A 106 -4.85 -3.99 3.73
N TYR A 107 -4.55 -3.46 2.54
CA TYR A 107 -4.09 -4.22 1.38
C TYR A 107 -2.73 -3.70 0.95
N LYS A 108 -1.70 -4.54 1.04
CA LYS A 108 -0.37 -4.24 0.51
C LYS A 108 -0.35 -4.52 -0.98
N GLY A 109 0.03 -3.53 -1.79
CA GLY A 109 0.04 -3.67 -3.23
C GLY A 109 1.15 -2.92 -3.95
N ASP A 110 1.40 -3.33 -5.18
CA ASP A 110 2.25 -2.62 -6.12
C ASP A 110 1.45 -2.27 -7.38
N THR A 111 1.50 -1.01 -7.76
CA THR A 111 0.74 -0.47 -8.88
C THR A 111 1.56 -0.34 -10.16
N HIS A 112 2.87 -0.71 -10.13
CA HIS A 112 3.77 -0.57 -11.26
C HIS A 112 4.92 -1.59 -11.17
N LEU A 113 4.90 -2.58 -12.06
CA LEU A 113 5.94 -3.61 -12.18
C LEU A 113 5.91 -4.27 -13.56
N HIS A 114 7.03 -4.88 -13.96
CA HIS A 114 7.21 -5.48 -15.27
C HIS A 114 7.46 -6.98 -15.22
N THR A 115 7.06 -7.66 -16.29
CA THR A 115 7.25 -9.09 -16.52
C THR A 115 8.00 -9.34 -17.85
N ASN A 116 8.23 -10.60 -18.19
CA ASN A 116 8.81 -10.94 -19.48
C ASN A 116 7.84 -10.68 -20.68
N GLY A 117 6.68 -10.10 -20.40
CA GLY A 117 5.78 -9.57 -21.41
C GLY A 117 6.30 -8.28 -22.06
N SER A 118 7.23 -7.57 -21.40
CA SER A 118 8.01 -6.46 -21.97
C SER A 118 9.50 -6.62 -21.67
N ASP A 119 10.00 -6.09 -20.60
CA ASP A 119 11.42 -6.01 -20.27
C ASP A 119 11.75 -6.50 -18.83
N GLY A 120 10.78 -7.08 -18.13
CA GLY A 120 10.99 -7.80 -16.89
C GLY A 120 11.52 -9.22 -17.09
N ALA A 121 11.99 -9.86 -16.01
CA ALA A 121 12.72 -11.12 -16.07
C ALA A 121 11.82 -12.37 -16.03
N TYR A 122 10.69 -12.32 -15.33
CA TYR A 122 9.86 -13.50 -15.03
C TYR A 122 8.49 -13.43 -15.70
N SER A 123 7.86 -14.61 -15.85
CA SER A 123 6.48 -14.69 -16.35
C SER A 123 5.50 -14.00 -15.40
N PRO A 124 4.31 -13.58 -15.89
CA PRO A 124 3.26 -12.99 -15.06
C PRO A 124 2.87 -13.86 -13.85
N PHE A 125 2.85 -15.17 -14.01
CA PHE A 125 2.55 -16.11 -12.93
C PHE A 125 3.67 -16.15 -11.87
N GLU A 126 4.93 -16.32 -12.28
CA GLU A 126 6.07 -16.37 -11.35
C GLU A 126 6.22 -15.06 -10.61
N THR A 127 6.12 -13.91 -11.31
CA THR A 127 6.14 -12.58 -10.70
C THR A 127 5.04 -12.46 -9.64
N SER A 128 3.81 -12.88 -9.94
CA SER A 128 2.70 -12.88 -8.99
C SER A 128 3.01 -13.67 -7.72
N CYS A 129 3.61 -14.86 -7.88
CA CYS A 129 3.99 -15.70 -6.75
C CYS A 129 5.10 -15.05 -5.89
N TYR A 130 6.11 -14.41 -6.51
CA TYR A 130 7.17 -13.70 -5.76
C TYR A 130 6.63 -12.50 -4.99
N TYR A 131 5.70 -11.74 -5.58
CA TYR A 131 5.04 -10.66 -4.86
C TYR A 131 4.20 -11.19 -3.69
N ARG A 132 3.46 -12.30 -3.87
CA ARG A 132 2.75 -12.94 -2.77
C ARG A 132 3.69 -13.44 -1.68
N GLU A 133 4.86 -13.99 -2.03
CA GLU A 133 5.91 -14.39 -1.07
C GLU A 133 6.36 -13.20 -0.19
N ALA A 134 6.44 -12.02 -0.77
CA ALA A 134 6.79 -10.78 -0.07
C ALA A 134 5.60 -10.11 0.68
N GLY A 135 4.47 -10.81 0.81
CA GLY A 135 3.32 -10.35 1.60
C GLY A 135 2.35 -9.40 0.87
N TYR A 136 2.41 -9.32 -0.46
CA TYR A 136 1.48 -8.50 -1.22
C TYR A 136 0.10 -9.17 -1.33
N ASP A 137 -0.96 -8.37 -1.31
CA ASP A 137 -2.35 -8.78 -1.47
C ASP A 137 -2.85 -8.49 -2.88
N PHE A 138 -2.24 -7.53 -3.57
CA PHE A 138 -2.52 -7.25 -4.97
C PHE A 138 -1.28 -6.71 -5.69
N ILE A 139 -1.30 -6.88 -7.02
CA ILE A 139 -0.34 -6.24 -7.93
C ILE A 139 -1.07 -5.74 -9.18
N ALA A 140 -0.46 -4.79 -9.87
CA ALA A 140 -0.80 -4.42 -11.22
C ALA A 140 0.42 -4.67 -12.12
N ILE A 141 0.33 -5.66 -12.99
CA ILE A 141 1.36 -5.91 -14.00
C ILE A 141 1.18 -4.87 -15.10
N THR A 142 2.23 -4.08 -15.35
CA THR A 142 2.16 -2.89 -16.19
C THR A 142 3.13 -2.92 -17.35
N ASP A 143 3.30 -4.07 -17.97
CA ASP A 143 4.19 -4.23 -19.10
C ASP A 143 3.95 -3.18 -20.19
N HIS A 144 5.03 -2.78 -20.87
CA HIS A 144 4.99 -1.82 -21.95
C HIS A 144 4.22 -2.34 -23.17
N HIS A 145 3.62 -1.43 -23.91
CA HIS A 145 3.01 -1.64 -25.22
C HIS A 145 1.72 -2.45 -25.28
N ASN A 146 1.35 -3.20 -24.23
CA ASN A 146 0.10 -3.97 -24.21
C ASN A 146 -0.24 -4.43 -22.80
N MET A 147 -1.52 -4.79 -22.57
CA MET A 147 -1.97 -5.29 -21.26
C MET A 147 -2.17 -6.82 -21.23
N SER A 148 -1.72 -7.55 -22.27
CA SER A 148 -1.88 -9.02 -22.31
C SER A 148 -1.19 -9.73 -21.14
N PRO A 149 0.03 -9.33 -20.70
CA PRO A 149 0.69 -10.00 -19.57
C PRO A 149 -0.10 -9.87 -18.27
N SER A 150 -0.72 -8.72 -18.02
CA SER A 150 -1.57 -8.55 -16.83
C SER A 150 -2.84 -9.41 -16.90
N GLN A 151 -3.42 -9.57 -18.08
CA GLN A 151 -4.55 -10.48 -18.30
C GLN A 151 -4.16 -11.95 -18.11
N GLU A 152 -2.96 -12.34 -18.56
CA GLU A 152 -2.38 -13.66 -18.36
C GLU A 152 -2.16 -13.93 -16.87
N GLY A 153 -1.52 -13.02 -16.16
CA GLY A 153 -1.28 -13.13 -14.72
C GLY A 153 -2.58 -13.26 -13.92
N LYS A 154 -3.59 -12.43 -14.26
CA LYS A 154 -4.92 -12.54 -13.67
C LYS A 154 -5.57 -13.90 -13.92
N ALA A 155 -5.59 -14.34 -15.16
CA ALA A 155 -6.19 -15.63 -15.55
C ALA A 155 -5.49 -16.83 -14.91
N ALA A 156 -4.18 -16.73 -14.64
CA ALA A 156 -3.42 -17.76 -13.96
C ALA A 156 -3.69 -17.81 -12.46
N MET A 157 -3.85 -16.65 -11.79
CA MET A 157 -3.99 -16.58 -10.34
C MET A 157 -5.44 -16.73 -9.86
N GLU A 158 -6.42 -16.18 -10.57
CA GLU A 158 -7.83 -16.14 -10.14
C GLU A 158 -8.44 -17.54 -9.85
N PRO A 159 -8.11 -18.62 -10.57
CA PRO A 159 -8.60 -19.97 -10.22
C PRO A 159 -7.95 -20.58 -8.98
N LEU A 160 -6.79 -20.09 -8.56
CA LEU A 160 -5.98 -20.66 -7.49
C LEU A 160 -6.29 -20.05 -6.13
N THR A 161 -6.50 -18.74 -6.07
CA THR A 161 -6.67 -18.02 -4.81
C THR A 161 -7.62 -16.83 -4.92
N SER A 162 -8.30 -16.53 -3.81
CA SER A 162 -9.08 -15.30 -3.63
C SER A 162 -8.37 -14.27 -2.75
N LEU A 163 -7.20 -14.61 -2.18
CA LEU A 163 -6.45 -13.75 -1.26
C LEU A 163 -5.27 -13.03 -1.92
N PHE A 164 -5.17 -13.11 -3.24
CA PHE A 164 -4.20 -12.34 -4.02
C PHE A 164 -4.81 -11.97 -5.36
N THR A 165 -4.74 -10.69 -5.71
CA THR A 165 -5.37 -10.15 -6.92
C THR A 165 -4.35 -9.57 -7.88
N VAL A 166 -4.42 -9.96 -9.14
CA VAL A 166 -3.72 -9.29 -10.25
C VAL A 166 -4.71 -8.36 -10.96
N PHE A 167 -4.49 -7.05 -10.83
CA PHE A 167 -5.24 -6.06 -11.60
C PHE A 167 -4.73 -6.00 -13.04
N VAL A 168 -5.66 -5.90 -13.98
CA VAL A 168 -5.32 -5.69 -15.39
C VAL A 168 -4.78 -4.28 -15.55
N ALA A 169 -3.59 -4.14 -16.09
CA ALA A 169 -2.92 -2.85 -16.22
C ALA A 169 -1.92 -2.84 -17.38
N GLU A 170 -1.39 -1.68 -17.69
CA GLU A 170 -0.28 -1.46 -18.62
C GLU A 170 0.41 -0.14 -18.31
N GLU A 171 1.68 -0.03 -18.58
CA GLU A 171 2.37 1.25 -18.65
C GLU A 171 2.31 1.76 -20.08
N ILE A 172 1.76 2.97 -20.24
CA ILE A 172 1.65 3.61 -21.54
C ILE A 172 2.97 4.31 -21.84
N HIS A 173 3.59 3.87 -22.93
CA HIS A 173 4.88 4.33 -23.42
C HIS A 173 4.78 4.75 -24.88
N ASN A 174 5.17 5.97 -25.20
CA ASN A 174 5.23 6.44 -26.60
C ASN A 174 6.65 6.77 -27.03
N LYS A 175 7.20 5.94 -27.91
CA LYS A 175 8.58 6.07 -28.44
C LYS A 175 8.86 7.38 -29.19
N GLY A 176 7.83 8.13 -29.60
CA GLY A 176 7.98 9.36 -30.40
C GLY A 176 7.97 10.65 -29.59
N MET A 177 7.70 10.61 -28.28
CA MET A 177 7.35 11.77 -27.45
C MET A 177 8.25 11.96 -26.23
N GLY A 178 9.47 11.41 -26.27
CA GLY A 178 10.28 11.30 -25.05
C GLY A 178 9.77 10.18 -24.14
N TYR A 179 10.26 10.15 -22.92
CA TYR A 179 9.85 9.14 -21.94
C TYR A 179 8.49 9.54 -21.32
N PHE A 180 7.43 9.08 -21.96
CA PHE A 180 6.06 9.34 -21.54
C PHE A 180 5.50 8.09 -20.86
N HIS A 181 5.39 8.13 -19.53
CA HIS A 181 4.92 6.99 -18.76
C HIS A 181 3.67 7.36 -17.97
N ILE A 182 2.59 6.62 -18.18
CA ILE A 182 1.32 6.73 -17.45
C ILE A 182 0.81 5.33 -17.21
N ILE A 183 0.43 5.03 -15.97
CA ILE A 183 -0.18 3.74 -15.65
C ILE A 183 -1.69 3.78 -15.92
N ASN A 184 -2.15 2.83 -16.72
CA ASN A 184 -3.54 2.46 -16.86
C ASN A 184 -3.85 1.37 -15.84
N PHE A 185 -4.27 1.74 -14.63
CA PHE A 185 -4.55 0.80 -13.55
C PHE A 185 -6.00 0.31 -13.64
N ASP A 186 -6.20 -0.99 -13.79
CA ASP A 186 -7.48 -1.69 -13.88
C ASP A 186 -8.44 -1.12 -14.95
N GLY A 187 -7.87 -0.73 -16.10
CA GLY A 187 -8.64 -0.36 -17.28
C GLY A 187 -9.13 -1.60 -18.05
N LYS A 188 -10.29 -1.49 -18.69
CA LYS A 188 -10.91 -2.60 -19.44
C LYS A 188 -10.37 -2.76 -20.87
N LYS A 189 -9.54 -1.81 -21.33
CA LYS A 189 -8.99 -1.79 -22.70
C LYS A 189 -7.57 -1.23 -22.65
N SER A 190 -6.72 -1.74 -23.55
CA SER A 190 -5.40 -1.17 -23.77
C SER A 190 -5.49 0.19 -24.44
N ILE A 191 -4.67 1.11 -23.99
CA ILE A 191 -4.44 2.42 -24.60
C ILE A 191 -3.18 2.37 -25.47
N ASN A 192 -2.20 1.53 -25.12
CA ASN A 192 -1.00 1.33 -25.95
C ASN A 192 -1.32 0.80 -27.35
N VAL A 193 -2.22 -0.18 -27.45
CA VAL A 193 -2.55 -0.83 -28.72
C VAL A 193 -3.03 0.19 -29.78
N PRO A 194 -4.04 1.05 -29.53
CA PRO A 194 -4.43 2.08 -30.50
C PRO A 194 -3.34 3.13 -30.73
N ILE A 195 -2.55 3.51 -29.74
CA ILE A 195 -1.44 4.45 -29.92
C ILE A 195 -0.43 3.91 -30.94
N LEU A 196 -0.14 2.63 -30.89
CA LEU A 196 0.82 2.01 -31.79
C LEU A 196 0.23 1.70 -33.19
N ALA A 197 -1.05 1.31 -33.23
CA ALA A 197 -1.71 0.88 -34.47
C ALA A 197 -2.28 2.03 -35.31
N GLU A 198 -2.66 3.13 -34.70
CA GLU A 198 -3.41 4.24 -35.33
C GLU A 198 -2.80 5.62 -34.98
N PRO A 199 -1.50 5.83 -35.17
CA PRO A 199 -0.81 7.04 -34.70
C PRO A 199 -1.39 8.34 -35.30
N GLU A 200 -1.83 8.32 -36.53
CA GLU A 200 -2.43 9.48 -37.20
C GLU A 200 -3.78 9.86 -36.55
N ARG A 201 -4.63 8.91 -36.24
CA ARG A 201 -5.88 9.16 -35.52
C ARG A 201 -5.61 9.70 -34.12
N ILE A 202 -4.64 9.13 -33.42
CA ILE A 202 -4.26 9.60 -32.07
C ILE A 202 -3.79 11.06 -32.16
N GLU A 203 -2.97 11.41 -33.14
CA GLU A 203 -2.51 12.77 -33.37
C GLU A 203 -3.69 13.73 -33.59
N GLU A 204 -4.67 13.35 -34.42
CA GLU A 204 -5.89 14.17 -34.61
C GLU A 204 -6.65 14.43 -33.30
N GLU A 205 -6.78 13.41 -32.43
CA GLU A 205 -7.45 13.57 -31.13
C GLU A 205 -6.63 14.46 -30.19
N VAL A 206 -5.31 14.31 -30.15
CA VAL A 206 -4.42 15.19 -29.37
C VAL A 206 -4.53 16.65 -29.84
N GLN A 207 -4.58 16.89 -31.16
CA GLN A 207 -4.74 18.23 -31.72
C GLN A 207 -6.12 18.84 -31.34
N LYS A 208 -7.17 18.04 -31.22
CA LYS A 208 -8.48 18.51 -30.70
C LYS A 208 -8.37 18.93 -29.23
N VAL A 209 -7.66 18.13 -28.38
CA VAL A 209 -7.41 18.52 -26.99
C VAL A 209 -6.62 19.83 -26.95
N LEU A 210 -5.54 19.93 -27.73
CA LEU A 210 -4.67 21.09 -27.78
C LEU A 210 -5.43 22.38 -28.18
N SER A 211 -6.33 22.27 -29.17
CA SER A 211 -7.09 23.40 -29.67
C SER A 211 -8.29 23.78 -28.81
N SER A 212 -8.76 22.89 -27.93
CA SER A 212 -9.98 23.08 -27.13
C SER A 212 -9.74 23.60 -25.71
N ARG A 213 -8.48 23.73 -25.27
CA ARG A 213 -8.11 24.11 -23.90
C ARG A 213 -7.09 25.24 -23.87
N ASP A 214 -7.08 25.98 -22.77
CA ASP A 214 -6.03 26.96 -22.48
C ASP A 214 -4.85 26.25 -21.80
N PHE A 215 -3.69 26.29 -22.43
CA PHE A 215 -2.43 25.74 -21.94
C PHE A 215 -1.51 26.83 -21.35
N SER A 216 -2.04 28.00 -21.03
CA SER A 216 -1.25 29.01 -20.32
C SER A 216 -0.77 28.45 -18.98
N GLY A 217 0.54 28.43 -18.77
CA GLY A 217 1.18 27.82 -17.59
C GLY A 217 1.69 26.39 -17.77
N ALA A 218 1.50 25.76 -18.93
CA ALA A 218 2.25 24.57 -19.33
C ALA A 218 3.54 24.99 -20.02
N ALA A 219 4.63 24.26 -19.75
CA ALA A 219 5.91 24.48 -20.43
C ALA A 219 5.88 23.87 -21.84
N ASP A 220 5.28 22.68 -21.99
CA ASP A 220 5.02 22.03 -23.28
C ASP A 220 3.52 21.74 -23.44
N PRO A 221 2.76 22.64 -24.11
CA PRO A 221 1.35 22.47 -24.36
C PRO A 221 0.97 21.19 -25.09
N TYR A 222 1.82 20.76 -26.06
CA TYR A 222 1.54 19.55 -26.84
C TYR A 222 1.74 18.30 -25.98
N ALA A 223 2.82 18.20 -25.23
CA ALA A 223 3.06 17.10 -24.31
C ALA A 223 1.96 17.01 -23.23
N CYS A 224 1.48 18.15 -22.73
CA CYS A 224 0.35 18.18 -21.82
C CYS A 224 -0.95 17.71 -22.48
N ALA A 225 -1.25 18.17 -23.71
CA ALA A 225 -2.44 17.73 -24.46
C ALA A 225 -2.46 16.22 -24.69
N TYR A 226 -1.30 15.66 -25.02
CA TYR A 226 -1.15 14.22 -25.20
C TYR A 226 -1.42 13.44 -23.89
N ARG A 227 -0.83 13.87 -22.76
CA ARG A 227 -1.05 13.26 -21.45
C ARG A 227 -2.52 13.36 -21.02
N ILE A 228 -3.18 14.47 -21.29
CA ILE A 228 -4.60 14.65 -21.04
C ILE A 228 -5.43 13.66 -21.85
N TYR A 229 -5.16 13.55 -23.16
CA TYR A 229 -5.83 12.58 -24.03
C TYR A 229 -5.71 11.16 -23.46
N VAL A 230 -4.51 10.72 -23.14
CA VAL A 230 -4.26 9.37 -22.59
C VAL A 230 -5.00 9.18 -21.26
N ALA A 231 -4.91 10.12 -20.34
CA ALA A 231 -5.59 10.01 -19.04
C ALA A 231 -7.12 9.96 -19.19
N GLU A 232 -7.69 10.71 -20.14
CA GLU A 232 -9.12 10.63 -20.47
C GLU A 232 -9.53 9.29 -21.05
N GLU A 233 -8.73 8.71 -21.95
CA GLU A 233 -8.99 7.38 -22.51
C GLU A 233 -8.91 6.28 -21.45
N ILE A 234 -7.94 6.35 -20.52
CA ILE A 234 -7.86 5.47 -19.34
C ILE A 234 -9.17 5.55 -18.53
N ARG A 235 -9.64 6.75 -18.21
CA ARG A 235 -10.89 6.92 -17.46
C ARG A 235 -12.13 6.45 -18.21
N LYS A 236 -12.19 6.66 -19.52
CA LYS A 236 -13.29 6.17 -20.38
C LYS A 236 -13.36 4.64 -20.38
N CYS A 237 -12.22 3.95 -20.25
CA CYS A 237 -12.21 2.50 -20.12
C CYS A 237 -12.32 1.98 -18.66
N GLY A 238 -12.57 2.88 -17.69
CA GLY A 238 -12.82 2.56 -16.29
C GLY A 238 -11.56 2.38 -15.43
N GLY A 239 -10.38 2.71 -15.97
CA GLY A 239 -9.10 2.67 -15.26
C GLY A 239 -8.85 3.91 -14.41
N LEU A 240 -7.78 3.86 -13.59
CA LEU A 240 -7.16 5.03 -12.99
C LEU A 240 -5.94 5.44 -13.79
N ALA A 241 -5.84 6.73 -14.12
CA ALA A 241 -4.64 7.31 -14.70
C ALA A 241 -3.67 7.70 -13.58
N ILE A 242 -2.59 6.93 -13.41
CA ILE A 242 -1.56 7.21 -12.41
C ILE A 242 -0.37 7.88 -13.09
N MET A 243 0.06 9.04 -12.58
CA MET A 243 1.28 9.71 -13.05
C MET A 243 2.49 8.95 -12.53
N ALA A 244 3.20 8.27 -13.45
CA ALA A 244 4.38 7.48 -13.13
C ALA A 244 5.62 8.37 -13.00
N HIS A 245 6.43 8.13 -11.99
CA HIS A 245 7.79 8.65 -11.72
C HIS A 245 8.17 9.97 -12.46
N PRO A 246 7.47 11.10 -12.25
CA PRO A 246 7.65 12.32 -13.06
C PRO A 246 9.05 12.93 -12.99
N PHE A 247 9.80 12.67 -11.92
CA PHE A 247 11.19 13.10 -11.76
C PHE A 247 12.22 11.96 -11.96
N TRP A 248 11.85 10.90 -12.66
CA TRP A 248 12.83 9.93 -13.10
C TRP A 248 13.87 10.60 -13.99
N GLU A 249 15.14 10.41 -13.64
CA GLU A 249 16.26 10.96 -14.41
C GLU A 249 16.67 9.98 -15.51
N CYS A 250 16.53 10.42 -16.76
CA CYS A 250 16.93 9.67 -17.92
C CYS A 250 17.79 10.55 -18.83
N TYR A 251 18.98 10.07 -19.19
CA TYR A 251 19.96 10.81 -19.98
C TYR A 251 20.34 12.21 -19.44
N GLY A 252 20.24 12.41 -18.11
CA GLY A 252 20.56 13.67 -17.44
C GLY A 252 19.44 14.71 -17.45
N GLU A 253 18.20 14.31 -17.79
CA GLU A 253 16.99 15.12 -17.76
C GLU A 253 15.89 14.40 -16.97
N TYR A 254 15.01 15.17 -16.33
CA TYR A 254 13.82 14.61 -15.71
C TYR A 254 12.75 14.26 -16.73
N ASN A 255 11.97 13.21 -16.44
CA ASN A 255 10.89 12.74 -17.29
C ASN A 255 9.85 13.84 -17.62
N MET A 256 9.58 14.74 -16.66
CA MET A 256 8.61 15.82 -16.84
C MET A 256 9.12 17.15 -16.30
N GLN A 257 8.70 18.25 -16.96
CA GLN A 257 8.93 19.60 -16.46
C GLN A 257 7.96 19.92 -15.31
N THR A 258 8.44 20.63 -14.29
CA THR A 258 7.66 20.98 -13.10
C THR A 258 6.37 21.75 -13.44
N GLU A 259 6.43 22.68 -14.40
CA GLU A 259 5.29 23.47 -14.87
C GLU A 259 4.22 22.57 -15.47
N ASP A 260 4.60 21.55 -16.25
CA ASP A 260 3.66 20.60 -16.85
C ASP A 260 3.00 19.73 -15.79
N ILE A 261 3.76 19.24 -14.79
CA ILE A 261 3.19 18.48 -13.67
C ILE A 261 2.15 19.35 -12.95
N ARG A 262 2.50 20.59 -12.60
CA ARG A 262 1.58 21.53 -11.94
C ARG A 262 0.34 21.81 -12.78
N TYR A 263 0.51 22.06 -14.09
CA TYR A 263 -0.60 22.27 -15.02
C TYR A 263 -1.56 21.08 -15.03
N LEU A 264 -1.05 19.89 -15.20
CA LEU A 264 -1.83 18.65 -15.29
C LEU A 264 -2.64 18.39 -14.00
N TRP A 265 -2.03 18.57 -12.83
CA TRP A 265 -2.72 18.40 -11.55
C TRP A 265 -3.74 19.51 -11.27
N LYS A 266 -3.45 20.77 -11.58
CA LYS A 266 -4.42 21.88 -11.45
C LYS A 266 -5.66 21.67 -12.31
N ASN A 267 -5.52 20.98 -13.42
CA ASN A 267 -6.62 20.67 -14.33
C ASN A 267 -7.26 19.28 -14.08
N GLY A 268 -6.89 18.59 -13.00
CA GLY A 268 -7.49 17.31 -12.61
C GLY A 268 -7.24 16.16 -13.59
N CYS A 269 -6.09 16.15 -14.24
CA CYS A 269 -5.80 15.20 -15.34
C CYS A 269 -5.40 13.82 -14.86
N PHE A 270 -5.01 13.67 -13.59
CA PHE A 270 -4.58 12.38 -13.03
C PHE A 270 -5.39 11.99 -11.79
N ASP A 271 -5.45 10.70 -11.50
CA ASP A 271 -6.19 10.12 -10.37
C ASP A 271 -5.28 9.79 -9.18
N ALA A 272 -3.99 9.55 -9.41
CA ALA A 272 -2.97 9.35 -8.39
C ALA A 272 -1.57 9.70 -8.90
N LEU A 273 -0.64 9.92 -7.96
CA LEU A 273 0.77 10.20 -8.20
C LEU A 273 1.62 9.09 -7.57
N GLU A 274 2.57 8.55 -8.30
CA GLU A 274 3.68 7.80 -7.73
C GLU A 274 4.60 8.75 -6.97
N VAL A 275 4.26 9.01 -5.71
CA VAL A 275 5.05 9.89 -4.84
C VAL A 275 6.33 9.20 -4.34
N LEU A 276 6.34 7.88 -4.37
CA LEU A 276 7.48 7.00 -4.21
C LEU A 276 7.52 6.05 -5.40
N ALA A 277 8.56 6.15 -6.21
CA ALA A 277 8.77 5.34 -7.40
C ALA A 277 10.13 4.66 -7.37
N GLY A 278 10.20 3.42 -7.84
CA GLY A 278 11.39 2.56 -7.72
C GLY A 278 12.52 2.87 -8.69
N CYS A 279 12.25 3.61 -9.74
CA CYS A 279 13.22 3.93 -10.79
C CYS A 279 14.44 4.79 -10.34
N ASP A 280 14.43 5.29 -9.11
CA ASP A 280 15.48 6.18 -8.58
C ASP A 280 16.22 5.54 -7.40
N ARG A 281 17.44 5.08 -7.64
CA ARG A 281 18.31 4.47 -6.62
C ARG A 281 18.73 5.42 -5.51
N ALA A 282 18.84 6.70 -5.80
CA ALA A 282 19.30 7.70 -4.84
C ALA A 282 18.16 8.42 -4.11
N ASP A 283 16.91 8.06 -4.38
CA ASP A 283 15.70 8.72 -3.87
C ASP A 283 15.62 10.23 -4.22
N VAL A 284 16.34 10.70 -5.25
CA VAL A 284 16.31 12.11 -5.65
C VAL A 284 14.95 12.46 -6.23
N GLY A 285 14.45 11.69 -7.17
CA GLY A 285 13.12 11.86 -7.76
C GLY A 285 12.04 11.73 -6.70
N ASN A 286 12.12 10.75 -5.81
CA ASN A 286 11.21 10.57 -4.68
C ASN A 286 11.16 11.81 -3.77
N ASN A 287 12.30 12.41 -3.48
CA ASN A 287 12.37 13.62 -2.68
C ASN A 287 11.71 14.82 -3.39
N LEU A 288 11.98 14.98 -4.70
CA LEU A 288 11.36 16.03 -5.51
C LEU A 288 9.84 15.84 -5.63
N GLN A 289 9.36 14.61 -5.84
CA GLN A 289 7.94 14.28 -5.90
C GLN A 289 7.22 14.63 -4.61
N GLN A 290 7.80 14.29 -3.46
CA GLN A 290 7.25 14.62 -2.15
C GLN A 290 7.22 16.14 -1.90
N ALA A 291 8.29 16.85 -2.24
CA ALA A 291 8.37 18.30 -2.07
C ALA A 291 7.33 19.02 -2.94
N LEU A 292 7.23 18.64 -4.23
CA LEU A 292 6.24 19.21 -5.14
C LEU A 292 4.80 18.88 -4.68
N TRP A 293 4.55 17.65 -4.22
CA TRP A 293 3.26 17.26 -3.65
C TRP A 293 2.87 18.16 -2.47
N ALA A 294 3.81 18.43 -1.56
CA ALA A 294 3.55 19.28 -0.39
C ALA A 294 3.20 20.72 -0.81
N ASP A 295 3.93 21.28 -1.77
CA ASP A 295 3.66 22.62 -2.34
C ASP A 295 2.27 22.70 -2.96
N MET A 296 1.93 21.73 -3.81
CA MET A 296 0.64 21.72 -4.50
C MET A 296 -0.52 21.48 -3.53
N ARG A 297 -0.33 20.67 -2.50
CA ARG A 297 -1.32 20.51 -1.40
C ARG A 297 -1.53 21.82 -0.63
N ALA A 298 -0.49 22.61 -0.40
CA ALA A 298 -0.60 23.93 0.22
C ALA A 298 -1.39 24.92 -0.66
N GLU A 299 -1.40 24.72 -1.97
CA GLU A 299 -2.26 25.46 -2.93
C GLU A 299 -3.72 24.92 -2.96
N GLY A 300 -4.07 23.90 -2.17
CA GLY A 300 -5.42 23.31 -2.11
C GLY A 300 -5.69 22.22 -3.15
N ILE A 301 -4.68 21.74 -3.86
CA ILE A 301 -4.83 20.68 -4.87
C ILE A 301 -4.85 19.32 -4.17
N THR A 302 -5.90 18.53 -4.41
CA THR A 302 -5.97 17.14 -3.92
C THR A 302 -5.17 16.24 -4.83
N ILE A 303 -4.22 15.50 -4.26
CA ILE A 303 -3.35 14.57 -4.99
C ILE A 303 -3.28 13.25 -4.22
N PRO A 304 -4.08 12.24 -4.60
CA PRO A 304 -3.92 10.88 -4.08
C PRO A 304 -2.53 10.33 -4.41
N VAL A 305 -1.97 9.53 -3.52
CA VAL A 305 -0.60 9.02 -3.66
C VAL A 305 -0.57 7.50 -3.66
N VAL A 306 0.39 6.96 -4.40
CA VAL A 306 0.78 5.55 -4.38
C VAL A 306 2.30 5.43 -4.26
N GLY A 307 2.76 4.29 -3.76
CA GLY A 307 4.15 3.84 -3.85
C GLY A 307 4.22 2.67 -4.82
N ALA A 308 5.18 2.69 -5.72
CA ALA A 308 5.35 1.68 -6.74
C ALA A 308 6.82 1.28 -6.91
N SER A 309 7.08 0.03 -7.26
CA SER A 309 8.46 -0.46 -7.35
C SER A 309 9.11 -0.20 -8.71
N ASP A 310 8.33 -0.21 -9.79
CA ASP A 310 8.85 -0.25 -11.15
C ASP A 310 9.89 -1.39 -11.33
N CYS A 311 9.59 -2.54 -10.69
CA CYS A 311 10.50 -3.66 -10.59
C CYS A 311 10.49 -4.48 -11.88
N HIS A 312 11.68 -4.76 -12.41
CA HIS A 312 11.88 -5.58 -13.61
C HIS A 312 12.48 -6.96 -13.29
N ASP A 313 13.09 -7.12 -12.11
CA ASP A 313 13.65 -8.40 -11.67
C ASP A 313 13.57 -8.57 -10.14
N VAL A 314 12.67 -9.45 -9.70
CA VAL A 314 12.43 -9.68 -8.27
C VAL A 314 13.57 -10.37 -7.52
N ARG A 315 14.59 -10.90 -8.22
CA ARG A 315 15.72 -11.60 -7.60
C ARG A 315 17.02 -10.82 -7.70
N LEU A 316 17.25 -10.09 -8.79
CA LEU A 316 18.48 -9.32 -8.98
C LEU A 316 18.33 -7.88 -8.51
N ASP A 317 17.09 -7.41 -8.43
CA ASP A 317 16.77 -6.05 -8.05
C ASP A 317 16.35 -5.95 -6.58
N ASP A 318 17.19 -6.45 -5.68
CA ASP A 318 17.04 -6.30 -4.21
C ASP A 318 16.80 -4.84 -3.80
N PHE A 319 17.09 -3.91 -4.71
CA PHE A 319 16.98 -2.50 -4.49
C PHE A 319 15.56 -1.97 -4.76
N LEU A 320 14.86 -2.49 -5.76
CA LEU A 320 13.52 -2.02 -6.16
C LEU A 320 12.41 -2.92 -5.61
N PHE A 321 12.59 -4.24 -5.74
CA PHE A 321 11.60 -5.20 -5.29
C PHE A 321 11.32 -5.09 -3.78
N ASN A 322 10.04 -5.01 -3.42
CA ASN A 322 9.57 -4.90 -2.03
C ASN A 322 10.18 -3.72 -1.22
N ARG A 323 10.79 -2.75 -1.88
CA ARG A 323 11.31 -1.54 -1.25
C ARG A 323 10.25 -0.45 -1.17
N GLN A 324 9.50 -0.27 -2.25
CA GLN A 324 8.42 0.70 -2.34
C GLN A 324 7.13 0.00 -2.68
N PHE A 325 6.06 0.38 -2.00
CA PHE A 325 4.75 -0.21 -2.20
C PHE A 325 3.64 0.72 -1.70
N THR A 326 2.42 0.39 -2.06
CA THR A 326 1.21 1.06 -1.57
C THR A 326 0.56 0.23 -0.49
N LEU A 327 0.14 0.86 0.61
CA LEU A 327 -0.80 0.27 1.56
C LEU A 327 -2.14 0.98 1.42
N VAL A 328 -3.16 0.24 0.98
CA VAL A 328 -4.51 0.76 0.73
C VAL A 328 -5.45 0.29 1.83
N PHE A 329 -6.26 1.20 2.36
CA PHE A 329 -7.32 0.88 3.33
C PHE A 329 -8.66 0.84 2.59
N ALA A 330 -9.16 -0.36 2.34
CA ALA A 330 -10.35 -0.62 1.54
C ALA A 330 -11.29 -1.61 2.21
N ALA A 331 -12.59 -1.57 1.88
CA ALA A 331 -13.55 -2.52 2.41
C ALA A 331 -13.33 -3.94 1.87
N ASP A 332 -12.96 -4.02 0.60
CA ASP A 332 -12.64 -5.22 -0.15
C ASP A 332 -11.70 -4.86 -1.32
N VAL A 333 -11.35 -5.84 -2.14
CA VAL A 333 -10.44 -5.66 -3.28
C VAL A 333 -11.06 -4.79 -4.39
N GLU A 334 -12.36 -4.82 -4.58
CA GLU A 334 -13.09 -4.00 -5.56
C GLU A 334 -13.10 -2.51 -5.15
N ASP A 335 -12.98 -2.23 -3.86
CA ASP A 335 -12.90 -0.86 -3.34
C ASP A 335 -11.52 -0.21 -3.52
N ILE A 336 -10.47 -0.94 -3.88
CA ILE A 336 -9.09 -0.43 -3.95
C ILE A 336 -8.98 0.80 -4.85
N LYS A 337 -9.55 0.79 -6.04
CA LYS A 337 -9.54 1.98 -6.93
C LYS A 337 -10.17 3.21 -6.28
N ARG A 338 -11.34 3.03 -5.69
CA ARG A 338 -12.04 4.12 -4.99
C ARG A 338 -11.25 4.59 -3.77
N ALA A 339 -10.66 3.66 -3.03
CA ALA A 339 -9.83 3.96 -1.87
C ALA A 339 -8.62 4.83 -2.24
N ILE A 340 -7.92 4.51 -3.32
CA ILE A 340 -6.81 5.33 -3.84
C ILE A 340 -7.32 6.74 -4.15
N LYS A 341 -8.38 6.89 -4.95
CA LYS A 341 -8.95 8.21 -5.29
C LYS A 341 -9.41 9.02 -4.09
N GLN A 342 -9.84 8.37 -3.02
CA GLN A 342 -10.30 9.01 -1.78
C GLN A 342 -9.16 9.26 -0.77
N GLU A 343 -7.91 9.14 -1.20
CA GLU A 343 -6.72 9.30 -0.34
C GLU A 343 -6.71 8.33 0.86
N ARG A 344 -7.30 7.13 0.70
CA ARG A 344 -7.24 6.03 1.67
C ARG A 344 -6.07 5.10 1.39
N ALA A 345 -5.05 5.61 0.71
CA ALA A 345 -3.80 4.94 0.42
C ALA A 345 -2.63 5.74 0.98
N VAL A 346 -1.56 5.03 1.29
CA VAL A 346 -0.26 5.60 1.66
C VAL A 346 0.84 4.93 0.85
N ALA A 347 1.85 5.70 0.49
CA ALA A 347 3.08 5.18 -0.11
C ALA A 347 4.06 4.80 1.00
N VAL A 348 4.68 3.64 0.88
CA VAL A 348 5.62 3.11 1.88
C VAL A 348 6.97 2.88 1.23
N LEU A 349 8.02 3.38 1.90
CA LEU A 349 9.42 3.11 1.57
C LEU A 349 10.03 2.29 2.70
N ARG A 350 10.44 1.06 2.41
CA ARG A 350 11.16 0.19 3.34
C ARG A 350 12.63 0.61 3.40
N ARG A 351 13.10 0.89 4.61
CA ARG A 351 14.50 1.23 4.88
C ARG A 351 15.11 0.18 5.81
N GLY A 352 15.74 -0.84 5.23
CA GLY A 352 16.24 -1.99 5.99
C GLY A 352 15.10 -2.89 6.48
N GLU A 353 15.36 -3.73 7.46
CA GLU A 353 14.41 -4.75 7.92
C GLU A 353 13.36 -4.19 8.89
N GLU A 354 13.69 -3.15 9.66
CA GLU A 354 12.88 -2.71 10.81
C GLU A 354 12.24 -1.31 10.64
N SER A 355 12.56 -0.57 9.56
CA SER A 355 12.05 0.79 9.45
C SER A 355 11.33 1.04 8.12
N HIS A 356 10.16 1.68 8.25
CA HIS A 356 9.37 2.15 7.12
C HIS A 356 9.19 3.66 7.18
N PHE A 357 9.40 4.32 6.04
CA PHE A 357 8.95 5.68 5.82
C PHE A 357 7.59 5.62 5.14
N VAL A 358 6.59 6.28 5.72
CA VAL A 358 5.20 6.24 5.25
C VAL A 358 4.76 7.63 4.86
N PHE A 359 4.21 7.79 3.66
CA PHE A 359 3.83 9.07 3.09
C PHE A 359 2.38 9.05 2.62
N GLY A 360 1.61 10.08 2.99
CA GLY A 360 0.21 10.21 2.63
C GLY A 360 -0.57 11.05 3.63
N LYS A 361 -1.88 10.86 3.68
CA LYS A 361 -2.76 11.58 4.61
C LYS A 361 -2.50 11.14 6.06
N PHE A 362 -2.29 12.08 6.96
CA PHE A 362 -1.80 11.85 8.33
C PHE A 362 -2.54 10.74 9.08
N ARG A 363 -3.88 10.70 9.02
CA ARG A 363 -4.68 9.65 9.67
C ARG A 363 -4.27 8.25 9.22
N TYR A 364 -4.14 8.05 7.91
CA TYR A 364 -3.76 6.75 7.34
C TYR A 364 -2.28 6.45 7.55
N VAL A 365 -1.41 7.45 7.62
CA VAL A 365 0.00 7.27 8.01
C VAL A 365 0.12 6.74 9.44
N LYS A 366 -0.65 7.27 10.39
CA LYS A 366 -0.67 6.75 11.78
C LYS A 366 -1.08 5.29 11.84
N TYR A 367 -2.18 4.95 11.14
CA TYR A 367 -2.69 3.59 11.13
C TYR A 367 -1.76 2.63 10.38
N ALA A 368 -1.22 3.04 9.24
CA ALA A 368 -0.25 2.25 8.46
C ALA A 368 0.99 1.88 9.27
N ARG A 369 1.54 2.80 10.07
CA ARG A 369 2.66 2.49 10.95
C ARG A 369 2.34 1.37 11.93
N PHE A 370 1.15 1.41 12.54
CA PHE A 370 0.70 0.34 13.44
C PHE A 370 0.54 -0.99 12.68
N ILE A 371 -0.06 -0.97 11.49
CA ILE A 371 -0.23 -2.17 10.65
C ILE A 371 1.11 -2.77 10.25
N LEU A 372 2.07 -1.95 9.84
CA LEU A 372 3.40 -2.40 9.43
C LEU A 372 4.22 -2.99 10.61
N GLU A 373 4.01 -2.49 11.82
CA GLU A 373 4.71 -2.97 13.03
C GLU A 373 4.05 -4.23 13.64
N GLU A 374 2.72 -4.31 13.68
CA GLU A 374 2.02 -5.32 14.48
C GLU A 374 1.31 -6.40 13.63
N TYR A 375 0.85 -6.06 12.41
CA TYR A 375 0.14 -6.98 11.52
C TYR A 375 1.03 -7.60 10.46
N ALA A 376 1.78 -6.79 9.72
CA ALA A 376 2.51 -7.21 8.54
C ALA A 376 3.52 -8.34 8.81
N PRO A 377 4.30 -8.38 9.91
CA PRO A 377 5.30 -9.45 10.08
C PRO A 377 4.71 -10.85 10.07
N THR A 378 3.56 -11.06 10.72
CA THR A 378 2.88 -12.38 10.73
C THR A 378 2.14 -12.63 9.42
N HIS A 379 1.48 -11.60 8.86
CA HIS A 379 0.81 -11.69 7.57
C HIS A 379 1.79 -12.08 6.46
N ASP A 380 2.95 -11.42 6.37
CA ASP A 380 3.95 -11.69 5.35
C ASP A 380 4.54 -13.11 5.49
N ALA A 381 4.77 -13.57 6.73
CA ALA A 381 5.22 -14.93 6.98
C ALA A 381 4.20 -16.02 6.57
N LEU A 382 2.90 -15.73 6.73
CA LEU A 382 1.82 -16.62 6.26
C LEU A 382 1.68 -16.56 4.74
N SER A 383 1.80 -15.36 4.17
CA SER A 383 1.77 -15.11 2.72
C SER A 383 2.89 -15.85 1.99
N LYS A 384 4.07 -15.92 2.59
CA LYS A 384 5.18 -16.73 2.06
C LYS A 384 4.80 -18.18 1.89
N LYS A 385 4.19 -18.81 2.92
CA LYS A 385 3.72 -20.21 2.83
C LYS A 385 2.63 -20.38 1.77
N HIS A 386 1.77 -19.39 1.64
CA HIS A 386 0.73 -19.38 0.60
C HIS A 386 1.35 -19.31 -0.81
N ALA A 387 2.37 -18.48 -1.01
CA ALA A 387 3.09 -18.36 -2.27
C ALA A 387 3.81 -19.66 -2.65
N GLU A 388 4.41 -20.37 -1.69
CA GLU A 388 5.03 -21.69 -1.90
C GLU A 388 3.98 -22.69 -2.42
N ALA A 389 2.77 -22.71 -1.84
CA ALA A 389 1.68 -23.57 -2.29
C ALA A 389 1.17 -23.20 -3.70
N LEU A 390 1.14 -21.90 -4.04
CA LEU A 390 0.77 -21.43 -5.39
C LEU A 390 1.80 -21.84 -6.43
N LEU A 391 3.10 -21.69 -6.15
CA LEU A 391 4.19 -22.12 -7.04
C LEU A 391 4.15 -23.63 -7.29
N GLU A 392 3.89 -24.43 -6.26
CA GLU A 392 3.73 -25.88 -6.41
C GLU A 392 2.54 -26.23 -7.31
N ALA A 393 1.41 -25.54 -7.15
CA ALA A 393 0.23 -25.73 -8.00
C ALA A 393 0.50 -25.38 -9.47
N GLY A 394 1.25 -24.30 -9.72
CA GLY A 394 1.68 -23.93 -11.07
C GLY A 394 2.50 -25.01 -11.76
N ASN A 395 3.40 -25.64 -11.04
CA ASN A 395 4.23 -26.73 -11.55
C ASN A 395 3.44 -28.03 -11.81
N THR A 396 2.26 -28.19 -11.23
CA THR A 396 1.42 -29.41 -11.30
C THR A 396 0.16 -29.26 -12.15
N GLY A 397 0.03 -28.18 -12.92
CA GLY A 397 -1.07 -27.98 -13.86
C GLY A 397 -2.13 -26.99 -13.42
N ASN A 398 -1.79 -26.01 -12.61
CA ASN A 398 -2.64 -24.88 -12.20
C ASN A 398 -3.99 -25.27 -11.59
N GLN A 399 -4.02 -26.24 -10.69
CA GLN A 399 -5.22 -26.62 -9.96
C GLN A 399 -5.10 -26.20 -8.50
N ARG A 400 -6.19 -25.65 -7.94
CA ARG A 400 -6.27 -25.32 -6.51
C ARG A 400 -6.10 -26.57 -5.66
N THR A 401 -5.08 -26.58 -4.81
CA THR A 401 -4.68 -27.73 -3.98
C THR A 401 -5.18 -27.56 -2.53
N GLN A 402 -5.14 -28.66 -1.75
CA GLN A 402 -5.45 -28.60 -0.32
C GLN A 402 -4.45 -27.69 0.42
N SER A 403 -3.17 -27.67 0.03
CA SER A 403 -2.14 -26.81 0.60
C SER A 403 -2.49 -25.32 0.45
N ILE A 404 -3.03 -24.89 -0.71
CA ILE A 404 -3.54 -23.54 -0.90
C ILE A 404 -4.69 -23.26 0.07
N CYS A 405 -5.67 -24.16 0.18
CA CYS A 405 -6.80 -23.99 1.08
C CYS A 405 -6.37 -23.86 2.54
N ASP A 406 -5.41 -24.66 2.99
CA ASP A 406 -4.91 -24.65 4.37
C ASP A 406 -4.16 -23.36 4.69
N THR A 407 -3.35 -22.86 3.75
CA THR A 407 -2.62 -21.58 3.91
C THR A 407 -3.54 -20.37 3.87
N GLU A 408 -4.58 -20.37 3.02
CA GLU A 408 -5.62 -19.35 3.03
C GLU A 408 -6.41 -19.35 4.35
N ALA A 409 -6.79 -20.52 4.85
CA ALA A 409 -7.48 -20.62 6.13
C ALA A 409 -6.64 -20.05 7.29
N ALA A 410 -5.32 -20.25 7.27
CA ALA A 410 -4.40 -19.69 8.25
C ALA A 410 -4.35 -18.14 8.17
N LEU A 411 -4.27 -17.58 6.96
CA LEU A 411 -4.31 -16.13 6.72
C LEU A 411 -5.61 -15.51 7.21
N LEU A 412 -6.75 -16.06 6.82
CA LEU A 412 -8.08 -15.58 7.23
C LEU A 412 -8.29 -15.69 8.74
N SER A 413 -7.79 -16.77 9.36
CA SER A 413 -7.85 -16.93 10.81
C SER A 413 -7.04 -15.87 11.55
N TYR A 414 -5.83 -15.57 11.06
CA TYR A 414 -4.98 -14.52 11.61
C TYR A 414 -5.62 -13.13 11.46
N GLU A 415 -6.12 -12.81 10.27
CA GLU A 415 -6.82 -11.55 10.01
C GLU A 415 -8.01 -11.37 10.97
N LYS A 416 -8.84 -12.41 11.09
CA LYS A 416 -9.98 -12.40 12.00
C LYS A 416 -9.54 -12.18 13.45
N GLU A 417 -8.53 -12.87 13.92
CA GLU A 417 -8.01 -12.70 15.28
C GLU A 417 -7.47 -11.29 15.53
N PHE A 418 -6.80 -10.71 14.53
CA PHE A 418 -6.19 -9.39 14.65
C PHE A 418 -7.22 -8.26 14.70
N PHE A 419 -8.24 -8.29 13.83
CA PHE A 419 -9.20 -7.19 13.64
C PHE A 419 -10.54 -7.37 14.35
N THR A 420 -10.95 -8.60 14.70
CA THR A 420 -12.30 -8.84 15.23
C THR A 420 -12.27 -9.10 16.73
N GLN A 421 -13.20 -8.47 17.44
CA GLN A 421 -13.49 -8.88 18.82
C GLN A 421 -14.05 -10.29 18.82
N ALA A 422 -13.50 -11.15 19.68
CA ALA A 422 -13.92 -12.53 19.84
C ALA A 422 -15.35 -12.66 20.39
#